data_a0e9f54eb35e39dafa1afc88d86c2580
#
_entry.id   a0e9f54eb35e39dafa1afc88d86c2580
#
_cell.length_a   1.000
_cell.length_b   1.000
_cell.length_c   1.000
_cell.angle_alpha   90.00
_cell.angle_beta   90.00
_cell.angle_gamma   90.00
#
_symmetry.space_group_name_H-M   'P 1'
#
loop_
_entity.id
_entity.type
_entity.pdbx_description
1 polymer ?
#
loop_
_entity_poly.entity_id
_entity_poly.type
_entity_poly.pdbx_seq_one_letter_code
_entity_poly.pdbx_strand_id
1 'polypeptide(L)' 'MELVLLEQARKDRDYWKKSGNTKIQNRISALLKDILQHPFTGIGKPEPLKHNLKGLWSRRINEEHRLVY' A
#
# COMPACT_ATOMS: atom_id res chain seq x y z
N MET A 1 2.02 -5.61 12.47
CA MET A 1 1.94 -4.87 11.19
C MET A 1 0.58 -5.10 10.56
N GLU A 2 -0.11 -4.06 10.22
CA GLU A 2 -1.47 -4.14 9.68
C GLU A 2 -1.43 -4.20 8.16
N LEU A 3 -2.22 -5.13 7.58
CA LEU A 3 -2.36 -5.28 6.13
C LEU A 3 -3.57 -4.49 5.66
N VAL A 4 -3.37 -3.62 4.67
CA VAL A 4 -4.43 -2.78 4.12
C VAL A 4 -4.63 -3.16 2.66
N LEU A 5 -5.82 -3.65 2.33
CA LEU A 5 -6.15 -4.01 0.95
C LEU A 5 -6.19 -2.76 0.05
N LEU A 6 -5.86 -2.95 -1.22
CA LEU A 6 -5.78 -1.86 -2.20
C LEU A 6 -7.06 -1.02 -2.24
N GLU A 7 -8.23 -1.65 -2.25
CA GLU A 7 -9.50 -0.93 -2.26
C GLU A 7 -9.69 -0.10 -1.00
N GLN A 8 -9.32 -0.65 0.15
CA GLN A 8 -9.40 0.07 1.42
C GLN A 8 -8.43 1.24 1.45
N ALA A 9 -7.23 1.05 0.91
CA ALA A 9 -6.25 2.14 0.82
C ALA A 9 -6.75 3.30 -0.03
N ARG A 10 -7.47 3.03 -1.11
CA ARG A 10 -8.07 4.08 -1.93
C ARG A 10 -9.12 4.89 -1.17
N LYS A 11 -9.93 4.22 -0.36
CA LYS A 11 -10.93 4.88 0.49
C LYS A 11 -10.27 5.67 1.61
N ASP A 12 -9.28 5.07 2.26
CA ASP A 12 -8.57 5.69 3.37
C ASP A 12 -7.75 6.89 2.93
N ARG A 13 -7.32 6.93 1.67
CA ARG A 13 -6.59 8.08 1.14
C ARG A 13 -7.38 9.37 1.32
N ASP A 14 -8.68 9.33 1.05
CA ASP A 14 -9.54 10.51 1.23
C ASP A 14 -9.68 10.87 2.71
N TYR A 15 -9.77 9.87 3.58
CA TYR A 15 -9.80 10.08 5.03
C TYR A 15 -8.53 10.79 5.52
N TRP A 16 -7.36 10.30 5.11
CA TRP A 16 -6.08 10.90 5.53
C TRP A 16 -5.90 12.31 4.96
N LYS A 17 -6.40 12.57 3.78
CA LYS A 17 -6.39 13.91 3.20
C LYS A 17 -7.19 14.89 4.08
N LYS A 18 -8.36 14.48 4.54
CA LYS A 18 -9.21 15.28 5.41
C LYS A 18 -8.60 15.47 6.80
N SER A 19 -7.92 14.45 7.32
CA SER A 19 -7.30 14.51 8.64
C SER A 19 -5.97 15.28 8.65
N GLY A 20 -5.49 15.72 7.49
CA GLY A 20 -4.23 16.45 7.37
C GLY A 20 -2.98 15.58 7.34
N ASN A 21 -3.11 14.27 7.30
CA ASN A 21 -1.94 13.38 7.24
C ASN A 21 -1.47 13.21 5.80
N THR A 22 -0.85 14.27 5.28
CA THR A 22 -0.40 14.32 3.88
C THR A 22 0.75 13.35 3.61
N LYS A 23 1.56 13.04 4.61
CA LYS A 23 2.71 12.13 4.45
C LYS A 23 2.26 10.73 4.07
N ILE A 24 1.30 10.17 4.80
CA ILE A 24 0.74 8.84 4.49
C ILE A 24 0.01 8.86 3.15
N GLN A 25 -0.77 9.90 2.89
CA GLN A 25 -1.47 10.06 1.63
C GLN A 25 -0.51 10.06 0.44
N ASN A 26 0.56 10.84 0.53
CA ASN A 26 1.57 10.91 -0.52
C ASN A 26 2.29 9.58 -0.72
N ARG A 27 2.56 8.86 0.37
CA ARG A 27 3.20 7.55 0.32
C ARG A 27 2.31 6.54 -0.41
N ILE A 28 1.02 6.50 -0.07
CA ILE A 28 0.07 5.60 -0.73
C ILE A 28 -0.06 5.93 -2.21
N SER A 29 -0.16 7.22 -2.55
CA SER A 29 -0.25 7.64 -3.94
C SER A 29 1.00 7.22 -4.73
N ALA A 30 2.18 7.36 -4.15
CA ALA A 30 3.43 6.94 -4.78
C ALA A 30 3.47 5.42 -4.98
N LEU A 31 3.02 4.64 -3.98
CA LEU A 31 2.96 3.19 -4.08
C LEU A 31 1.99 2.73 -5.17
N LEU A 32 0.80 3.32 -5.23
CA LEU A 32 -0.20 2.98 -6.25
C LEU A 32 0.33 3.24 -7.65
N LYS A 33 0.97 4.38 -7.84
CA LYS A 33 1.56 4.75 -9.13
C LYS A 33 2.68 3.78 -9.53
N ASP A 34 3.54 3.43 -8.58
CA ASP A 34 4.64 2.51 -8.84
C ASP A 34 4.15 1.10 -9.14
N ILE A 35 3.10 0.62 -8.45
CA ILE A 35 2.49 -0.69 -8.70
C ILE A 35 1.98 -0.80 -10.14
N LEU A 36 1.39 0.26 -10.68
CA LEU A 36 0.89 0.27 -12.06
C LEU A 36 2.03 0.10 -13.08
N GLN A 37 3.21 0.60 -12.77
CA GLN A 37 4.36 0.52 -13.65
C GLN A 37 5.22 -0.72 -13.38
N HIS A 38 5.36 -1.10 -12.11
CA HIS A 38 6.25 -2.16 -11.66
C HIS A 38 5.55 -3.00 -10.58
N PRO A 39 4.63 -3.92 -10.94
CA PRO A 39 3.82 -4.62 -9.93
C PRO A 39 4.63 -5.49 -8.96
N PHE A 40 5.80 -5.95 -9.35
CA PHE A 40 6.58 -6.89 -8.53
C PHE A 40 7.94 -6.34 -8.10
N THR A 41 8.27 -5.13 -8.47
CA THR A 41 9.52 -4.46 -8.09
C THR A 41 9.25 -3.01 -7.77
N GLY A 42 10.21 -2.33 -7.16
CA GLY A 42 10.13 -0.89 -6.92
C GLY A 42 10.12 -0.53 -5.44
N ILE A 43 9.48 0.61 -5.12
CA ILE A 43 9.52 1.18 -3.77
C ILE A 43 8.65 0.38 -2.78
N GLY A 44 8.98 0.47 -1.50
CA GLY A 44 8.20 -0.15 -0.44
C GLY A 44 8.48 -1.63 -0.22
N LYS A 45 9.57 -2.16 -0.77
CA LYS A 45 9.99 -3.57 -0.64
C LYS A 45 8.86 -4.54 -0.98
N PRO A 46 8.45 -4.63 -2.25
CA PRO A 46 7.38 -5.56 -2.64
C PRO A 46 7.76 -7.00 -2.30
N GLU A 47 6.85 -7.72 -1.66
CA GLU A 47 7.03 -9.09 -1.22
C GLU A 47 5.80 -9.92 -1.57
N PRO A 48 5.98 -11.15 -2.11
CA PRO A 48 4.85 -12.06 -2.31
C PRO A 48 4.34 -12.59 -0.98
N LEU A 49 3.03 -12.69 -0.85
CA LEU A 49 2.40 -13.23 0.34
C LEU A 49 2.21 -14.74 0.21
N LYS A 50 2.04 -15.44 1.36
CA LYS A 50 1.95 -16.90 1.42
C LYS A 50 0.64 -17.33 2.06
N HIS A 51 0.39 -18.66 2.08
CA HIS A 51 -0.79 -19.28 2.68
C HIS A 51 -2.08 -18.80 2.03
N ASN A 52 -3.05 -18.38 2.83
CA ASN A 52 -4.34 -17.93 2.34
C ASN A 52 -4.29 -16.65 1.50
N LEU A 53 -3.16 -15.95 1.50
CA LEU A 53 -2.94 -14.75 0.70
C LEU A 53 -2.05 -14.99 -0.51
N LYS A 54 -1.79 -16.27 -0.83
CA LYS A 54 -0.97 -16.63 -1.98
C LYS A 54 -1.52 -16.03 -3.27
N GLY A 55 -0.64 -15.43 -4.06
CA GLY A 55 -1.01 -14.72 -5.29
C GLY A 55 -1.11 -13.22 -5.11
N LEU A 56 -1.10 -12.75 -3.87
CA LEU A 56 -1.08 -11.32 -3.55
C LEU A 56 0.32 -10.88 -3.14
N TRP A 57 0.56 -9.59 -3.24
CA TRP A 57 1.82 -8.96 -2.87
C TRP A 57 1.58 -7.85 -1.86
N SER A 58 2.61 -7.46 -1.12
CA SER A 58 2.52 -6.34 -0.20
C SER A 58 3.70 -5.40 -0.34
N ARG A 59 3.45 -4.13 -0.09
CA ARG A 59 4.48 -3.08 -0.02
C ARG A 59 4.32 -2.28 1.25
N ARG A 60 5.43 -1.85 1.83
CA ARG A 60 5.42 -1.08 3.08
C ARG A 60 4.90 0.35 2.84
N ILE A 61 3.87 0.72 3.57
CA ILE A 61 3.39 2.12 3.62
C ILE A 61 4.23 2.88 4.65
N ASN A 62 4.27 2.35 5.88
CA ASN A 62 5.07 2.85 7.00
C ASN A 62 5.43 1.68 7.91
N GLU A 63 5.87 1.96 9.13
CA GLU A 63 6.24 0.90 10.08
C GLU A 63 5.04 0.08 10.55
N GLU A 64 3.84 0.64 10.49
CA GLU A 64 2.62 0.00 11.01
C GLU A 64 1.79 -0.69 9.93
N HIS A 65 1.84 -0.20 8.70
CA HIS A 65 0.93 -0.65 7.64
C HIS A 65 1.66 -1.12 6.39
N ARG A 66 1.11 -2.18 5.76
CA ARG A 66 1.54 -2.63 4.43
C ARG A 66 0.33 -2.65 3.49
N LEU A 67 0.54 -2.20 2.27
CA LEU A 67 -0.46 -2.23 1.20
C LEU A 67 -0.46 -3.60 0.53
N VAL A 68 -1.62 -4.23 0.44
CA VAL A 68 -1.79 -5.55 -0.19
C VAL A 68 -2.54 -5.40 -1.52
N TYR A 69 -1.99 -6.03 -2.57
CA TYR A 69 -2.54 -5.95 -3.92
C TYR A 69 -2.36 -7.21 -4.76
#